data_68acfc0a9409b8e7d6b770fb36c37e0d
#
_entry.id   68acfc0a9409b8e7d6b770fb36c37e0d
#
_cell.length_a   1.000
_cell.length_b   1.000
_cell.length_c   1.000
_cell.angle_alpha   90.00
_cell.angle_beta   90.00
_cell.angle_gamma   90.00
#
_symmetry.space_group_name_H-M   'P 1'
#
loop_
_entity.id
_entity.type
_entity.pdbx_description
1 polymer ?
#
loop_
_entity_poly.entity_id
_entity_poly.type
_entity_poly.pdbx_seq_one_letter_code
_entity_poly.pdbx_strand_id
1 'polypeptide(L)'
;MHYHIRGHKLFIIEILWMLGIASLSFLVVSHLGIFAASSPSHAAPFASSGDWPRFMYSDMHQGNNPNETILNTGNASSLTLKWKFKTPGSLIAEPIIVNGIIYQGSNDGNMYAIDATTHQQLWQTLLGRHSISTCPVSYGITGTAAVDIGMVFIGEGYTFYALNTSNGQIVWQTSLAINSNLADNVLWGAPAVANGKVYIGLASDCDKPLIQGILYALDENSGSIVASAKMVPDGFVGGGIWSAPTIDAATGTVIVSTGSVEKSPPFAGMSASVVTLDWNTLAAKQFWQVPASQRIKDADWGATPTLFPGPGGKTYFGCFNKNSTYYVFDEANVSAGPVWQVNLGVGGALAGINASFASSAYVNGTLFIAGALTTINGTSYASSIGAFDALTGQLLWRFGLPGRIFASLTTANGLLFDGQGKTFEVRDQSNGNLLFSYTFPSNSIKGAITALNGMVYVPSVDDKLYVFGL
;
A
#
# COMPACT_ATOMS: atom_id res chain seq x y z
N MET A 1 73.09 8.36 -30.30
CA MET A 1 73.92 8.85 -29.15
C MET A 1 73.47 8.04 -27.96
N HIS A 2 74.10 6.90 -27.64
CA HIS A 2 75.24 6.77 -26.73
C HIS A 2 74.89 7.28 -25.32
N TYR A 3 74.98 6.52 -24.20
CA TYR A 3 75.77 5.39 -23.73
C TYR A 3 75.10 4.83 -22.46
N HIS A 4 74.99 3.47 -22.28
CA HIS A 4 75.83 2.52 -21.53
C HIS A 4 75.74 2.63 -19.97
N ILE A 5 75.37 1.58 -19.26
CA ILE A 5 75.82 0.21 -18.92
C ILE A 5 76.38 0.13 -17.46
N ARG A 6 76.05 -1.00 -16.80
CA ARG A 6 76.72 -1.80 -15.75
C ARG A 6 76.29 -1.54 -14.32
N GLY A 7 76.03 -2.48 -13.48
CA GLY A 7 76.30 -3.95 -13.46
C GLY A 7 77.04 -4.30 -12.18
N HIS A 8 76.74 -5.42 -11.61
CA HIS A 8 77.46 -6.33 -10.67
C HIS A 8 76.71 -6.56 -9.34
N LYS A 9 76.26 -7.77 -9.11
CA LYS A 9 76.77 -9.09 -8.74
C LYS A 9 76.95 -9.31 -7.24
N LEU A 10 76.20 -10.32 -6.78
CA LEU A 10 76.51 -11.44 -5.85
C LEU A 10 77.50 -11.26 -4.69
N PHE A 11 77.10 -11.73 -3.49
CA PHE A 11 77.86 -12.76 -2.78
C PHE A 11 76.97 -13.55 -1.80
N ILE A 12 77.11 -14.88 -1.84
CA ILE A 12 76.59 -15.92 -0.95
C ILE A 12 77.63 -16.13 0.16
N ILE A 13 77.20 -16.35 1.41
CA ILE A 13 77.93 -17.14 2.36
C ILE A 13 76.95 -17.89 3.30
N GLU A 14 76.98 -19.23 3.17
CA GLU A 14 76.51 -20.19 4.17
C GLU A 14 77.44 -20.23 5.35
N ILE A 15 76.94 -20.46 6.58
CA ILE A 15 77.59 -21.25 7.61
C ILE A 15 76.54 -21.94 8.48
N LEU A 16 76.56 -23.27 8.45
CA LEU A 16 75.98 -24.18 9.44
C LEU A 16 76.64 -24.04 10.81
N TRP A 17 75.90 -24.22 11.88
CA TRP A 17 76.29 -25.07 13.02
C TRP A 17 75.07 -25.60 13.78
N MET A 18 75.06 -26.92 13.95
CA MET A 18 74.12 -27.71 14.75
C MET A 18 74.41 -27.60 16.26
N LEU A 19 73.38 -27.88 17.05
CA LEU A 19 73.21 -28.67 18.28
C LEU A 19 72.02 -28.09 19.04
N GLY A 20 70.92 -28.70 19.20
CA GLY A 20 70.53 -29.90 19.92
C GLY A 20 69.84 -29.46 21.23
N ILE A 21 68.60 -29.79 21.42
CA ILE A 21 67.99 -30.41 22.62
C ILE A 21 66.49 -30.07 22.70
N ALA A 22 65.71 -31.17 22.75
CA ALA A 22 64.42 -31.40 23.44
C ALA A 22 63.19 -30.62 23.09
N SER A 23 62.34 -31.33 22.40
CA SER A 23 60.89 -31.44 22.42
C SER A 23 60.12 -30.79 23.56
N LEU A 24 59.25 -29.89 23.20
CA LEU A 24 57.91 -29.80 23.79
C LEU A 24 56.90 -29.34 22.72
N SER A 25 56.11 -30.30 22.23
CA SER A 25 55.07 -30.06 21.26
C SER A 25 53.90 -29.31 21.89
N PHE A 26 53.77 -28.02 21.62
CA PHE A 26 52.50 -27.32 21.78
C PHE A 26 51.83 -27.25 20.44
N LEU A 27 50.79 -28.08 20.26
CA LEU A 27 49.85 -27.95 19.19
C LEU A 27 49.04 -26.68 19.43
N VAL A 28 49.36 -25.58 18.76
CA VAL A 28 48.48 -24.44 18.64
C VAL A 28 47.58 -24.72 17.43
N VAL A 29 46.41 -25.28 17.71
CA VAL A 29 45.32 -25.32 16.75
C VAL A 29 44.79 -23.89 16.63
N SER A 30 45.23 -23.17 15.60
CA SER A 30 44.61 -21.90 15.20
C SER A 30 43.23 -22.21 14.61
N HIS A 31 42.21 -22.11 15.46
CA HIS A 31 40.84 -21.99 14.96
C HIS A 31 40.71 -20.62 14.27
N LEU A 32 40.88 -20.59 12.96
CA LEU A 32 40.28 -19.54 12.16
C LEU A 32 38.76 -19.70 12.24
N GLY A 33 38.18 -19.09 13.26
CA GLY A 33 36.75 -18.84 13.30
C GLY A 33 36.41 -17.91 12.16
N ILE A 34 35.86 -18.45 11.08
CA ILE A 34 35.11 -17.66 10.11
C ILE A 34 33.90 -17.14 10.86
N PHE A 35 34.01 -15.94 11.41
CA PHE A 35 32.82 -15.20 11.80
C PHE A 35 32.07 -14.86 10.51
N ALA A 36 31.13 -15.74 10.12
CA ALA A 36 30.05 -15.32 9.26
C ALA A 36 29.36 -14.18 10.01
N ALA A 37 29.56 -12.96 9.52
CA ALA A 37 28.76 -11.85 9.95
C ALA A 37 27.31 -12.21 9.60
N SER A 38 26.56 -12.69 10.61
CA SER A 38 25.12 -12.76 10.50
C SER A 38 24.67 -11.31 10.30
N SER A 39 24.23 -11.00 9.07
CA SER A 39 23.45 -9.79 8.83
C SER A 39 22.34 -9.80 9.87
N PRO A 40 22.12 -8.71 10.63
CA PRO A 40 20.99 -8.67 11.53
C PRO A 40 19.76 -8.90 10.65
N SER A 41 19.03 -9.98 10.91
CA SER A 41 17.70 -10.13 10.36
C SER A 41 16.91 -8.97 10.99
N HIS A 42 16.62 -7.95 10.20
CA HIS A 42 15.63 -6.97 10.56
C HIS A 42 14.26 -7.69 10.48
N ALA A 43 13.96 -8.47 11.52
CA ALA A 43 12.59 -8.69 11.86
C ALA A 43 12.08 -7.28 12.20
N ALA A 44 11.23 -6.72 11.34
CA ALA A 44 10.52 -5.49 11.65
C ALA A 44 9.96 -5.67 13.07
N PRO A 45 10.13 -4.70 13.98
CA PRO A 45 9.46 -4.77 15.25
C PRO A 45 7.98 -4.89 14.93
N PHE A 46 7.38 -6.04 15.29
CA PHE A 46 5.95 -6.22 15.14
C PHE A 46 5.28 -5.02 15.80
N ALA A 47 4.38 -4.35 15.05
CA ALA A 47 3.52 -3.34 15.62
C ALA A 47 2.98 -3.86 16.95
N SER A 48 2.96 -3.05 17.97
CA SER A 48 2.38 -3.44 19.25
C SER A 48 0.93 -3.86 18.99
N SER A 49 0.33 -4.69 19.86
CA SER A 49 -1.08 -5.10 19.71
C SER A 49 -2.07 -3.94 19.62
N GLY A 50 -1.59 -2.71 19.80
CA GLY A 50 -2.33 -1.46 19.73
C GLY A 50 -1.94 -0.54 18.58
N ASP A 51 -1.34 -1.05 17.48
CA ASP A 51 -0.89 -0.23 16.36
C ASP A 51 -1.63 -0.57 15.05
N TRP A 52 -1.73 0.45 14.18
CA TRP A 52 -2.20 0.36 12.79
C TRP A 52 -1.18 1.06 11.87
N PRO A 53 -0.06 0.39 11.52
CA PRO A 53 1.12 1.06 10.97
C PRO A 53 1.10 1.28 9.46
N ARG A 54 0.17 0.63 8.73
CA ARG A 54 0.12 0.57 7.27
C ARG A 54 -1.29 0.81 6.76
N PHE A 55 -1.40 1.22 5.49
CA PHE A 55 -2.68 1.21 4.78
C PHE A 55 -3.33 -0.18 4.88
N MET A 56 -4.61 -0.19 5.29
CA MET A 56 -5.35 -1.43 5.53
C MET A 56 -4.64 -2.41 6.48
N TYR A 57 -4.03 -1.89 7.55
CA TYR A 57 -3.40 -2.58 8.67
C TYR A 57 -1.99 -3.12 8.40
N SER A 58 -1.71 -3.73 7.26
CA SER A 58 -0.43 -4.39 6.94
C SER A 58 -0.10 -4.30 5.46
N ASP A 59 1.14 -4.64 5.07
CA ASP A 59 1.55 -4.69 3.67
C ASP A 59 0.87 -5.81 2.85
N MET A 60 0.09 -6.70 3.49
CA MET A 60 -0.84 -7.64 2.84
C MET A 60 -2.18 -6.99 2.48
N HIS A 61 -2.47 -5.81 3.00
CA HIS A 61 -3.68 -5.02 2.79
C HIS A 61 -4.99 -5.79 3.02
N GLN A 62 -5.04 -6.57 4.12
CA GLN A 62 -6.22 -7.36 4.46
C GLN A 62 -7.35 -6.51 5.07
N GLY A 63 -7.08 -5.28 5.48
CA GLY A 63 -8.07 -4.41 6.11
C GLY A 63 -8.65 -4.99 7.40
N ASN A 64 -7.93 -5.90 8.06
CA ASN A 64 -8.40 -6.58 9.27
C ASN A 64 -7.47 -6.28 10.45
N ASN A 65 -8.06 -5.82 11.56
CA ASN A 65 -7.35 -5.76 12.83
C ASN A 65 -7.61 -7.03 13.67
N PRO A 66 -6.69 -7.97 13.72
CA PRO A 66 -6.87 -9.20 14.50
C PRO A 66 -6.74 -8.97 16.02
N ASN A 67 -6.26 -7.80 16.44
CA ASN A 67 -5.97 -7.46 17.83
C ASN A 67 -7.08 -6.64 18.50
N GLU A 68 -8.13 -6.23 17.75
CA GLU A 68 -9.28 -5.56 18.35
C GLU A 68 -10.08 -6.53 19.21
N THR A 69 -10.27 -6.20 20.48
CA THR A 69 -10.99 -7.05 21.44
C THR A 69 -12.08 -6.31 22.20
N ILE A 70 -12.12 -4.99 22.07
CA ILE A 70 -13.06 -4.12 22.81
C ILE A 70 -14.35 -3.96 22.02
N LEU A 71 -14.27 -3.51 20.75
CA LEU A 71 -15.41 -3.43 19.85
C LEU A 71 -15.83 -4.81 19.39
N ASN A 72 -17.11 -5.09 19.37
CA ASN A 72 -17.69 -6.35 18.90
C ASN A 72 -19.16 -6.17 18.51
N THR A 73 -19.79 -7.22 17.97
CA THR A 73 -21.19 -7.18 17.54
C THR A 73 -22.19 -6.90 18.65
N GLY A 74 -21.86 -7.19 19.91
CA GLY A 74 -22.72 -6.92 21.07
C GLY A 74 -22.73 -5.49 21.55
N ASN A 75 -21.70 -4.68 21.20
CA ASN A 75 -21.58 -3.31 21.69
C ASN A 75 -21.46 -2.24 20.60
N ALA A 76 -21.31 -2.60 19.35
CA ALA A 76 -21.14 -1.66 18.25
C ALA A 76 -22.30 -0.63 18.14
N SER A 77 -23.52 -1.02 18.50
CA SER A 77 -24.69 -0.11 18.52
C SER A 77 -24.58 1.00 19.57
N SER A 78 -23.67 0.89 20.54
CA SER A 78 -23.41 1.88 21.58
C SER A 78 -22.31 2.89 21.20
N LEU A 79 -21.75 2.80 20.01
CA LEU A 79 -20.77 3.76 19.53
C LEU A 79 -21.31 5.19 19.58
N THR A 80 -20.49 6.11 20.06
CA THR A 80 -20.80 7.54 20.10
C THR A 80 -19.63 8.34 19.57
N LEU A 81 -19.90 9.51 18.99
CA LEU A 81 -18.86 10.44 18.58
C LEU A 81 -18.18 11.01 19.83
N LYS A 82 -16.87 10.75 19.98
CA LYS A 82 -16.08 11.21 21.12
C LYS A 82 -15.47 12.59 20.87
N TRP A 83 -14.77 12.74 19.76
CA TRP A 83 -14.11 13.99 19.40
C TRP A 83 -13.89 14.11 17.89
N LYS A 84 -13.40 15.28 17.48
CA LYS A 84 -13.05 15.59 16.09
C LYS A 84 -11.76 16.38 16.06
N PHE A 85 -10.93 16.10 15.07
CA PHE A 85 -9.77 16.95 14.74
C PHE A 85 -10.05 17.63 13.39
N LYS A 86 -9.88 18.95 13.33
CA LYS A 86 -10.11 19.73 12.11
C LYS A 86 -8.80 20.14 11.49
N THR A 87 -8.69 19.96 10.17
CA THR A 87 -7.60 20.48 9.32
C THR A 87 -8.13 21.57 8.38
N PRO A 88 -7.28 22.38 7.74
CA PRO A 88 -7.70 23.30 6.69
C PRO A 88 -8.13 22.62 5.38
N GLY A 89 -7.76 21.35 5.16
CA GLY A 89 -8.07 20.59 3.95
C GLY A 89 -8.77 19.27 4.22
N SER A 90 -9.41 18.73 3.18
CA SER A 90 -10.13 17.46 3.27
C SER A 90 -9.20 16.28 3.57
N LEU A 91 -9.75 15.28 4.28
CA LEU A 91 -9.03 14.06 4.65
C LEU A 91 -9.54 12.89 3.80
N ILE A 92 -8.64 12.34 2.99
CA ILE A 92 -8.89 11.17 2.14
C ILE A 92 -7.90 10.03 2.38
N ALA A 93 -6.81 10.30 3.09
CA ALA A 93 -5.87 9.31 3.58
C ALA A 93 -6.45 8.58 4.80
N GLU A 94 -6.17 7.28 4.93
CA GLU A 94 -6.47 6.52 6.13
C GLU A 94 -5.64 7.01 7.31
N PRO A 95 -6.20 7.18 8.51
CA PRO A 95 -5.43 7.48 9.71
C PRO A 95 -4.54 6.30 10.11
N ILE A 96 -3.23 6.52 10.23
CA ILE A 96 -2.27 5.53 10.72
C ILE A 96 -2.02 5.81 12.20
N ILE A 97 -2.00 4.75 13.02
CA ILE A 97 -1.86 4.89 14.47
C ILE A 97 -0.74 3.98 14.95
N VAL A 98 0.30 4.58 15.51
CA VAL A 98 1.44 3.86 16.06
C VAL A 98 1.86 4.49 17.39
N ASN A 99 2.02 3.66 18.42
CA ASN A 99 2.39 4.10 19.76
C ASN A 99 1.50 5.22 20.33
N GLY A 100 0.19 5.16 20.05
CA GLY A 100 -0.78 6.16 20.49
C GLY A 100 -0.72 7.50 19.77
N ILE A 101 0.02 7.60 18.68
CA ILE A 101 0.10 8.79 17.81
C ILE A 101 -0.63 8.51 16.50
N ILE A 102 -1.56 9.40 16.14
CA ILE A 102 -2.29 9.36 14.87
C ILE A 102 -1.52 10.18 13.85
N TYR A 103 -1.15 9.57 12.73
CA TYR A 103 -0.53 10.23 11.59
C TYR A 103 -1.57 10.38 10.48
N GLN A 104 -1.87 11.63 10.11
CA GLN A 104 -2.93 11.96 9.16
C GLN A 104 -2.43 12.92 8.08
N GLY A 105 -2.48 12.49 6.82
CA GLY A 105 -2.28 13.34 5.67
C GLY A 105 -3.52 14.16 5.35
N SER A 106 -3.35 15.38 4.86
CA SER A 106 -4.44 16.30 4.52
C SER A 106 -4.23 16.96 3.15
N ASN A 107 -5.33 17.27 2.48
CA ASN A 107 -5.31 18.01 1.22
C ASN A 107 -4.85 19.47 1.34
N ASP A 108 -4.60 19.96 2.55
CA ASP A 108 -3.91 21.24 2.74
C ASP A 108 -2.39 21.16 2.52
N GLY A 109 -1.87 19.94 2.30
CA GLY A 109 -0.46 19.66 2.06
C GLY A 109 0.35 19.36 3.32
N ASN A 110 -0.30 19.29 4.47
CA ASN A 110 0.37 18.96 5.73
C ASN A 110 0.20 17.49 6.11
N MET A 111 1.25 16.92 6.67
CA MET A 111 1.21 15.73 7.50
C MET A 111 1.08 16.13 8.95
N TYR A 112 0.09 15.57 9.66
CA TYR A 112 -0.20 15.84 11.06
C TYR A 112 0.14 14.64 11.92
N ALA A 113 0.69 14.89 13.11
CA ALA A 113 0.74 13.94 14.20
C ALA A 113 -0.12 14.44 15.36
N ILE A 114 -0.99 13.58 15.85
CA ILE A 114 -2.00 13.90 16.87
C ILE A 114 -1.89 12.85 17.97
N ASP A 115 -1.81 13.27 19.21
CA ASP A 115 -1.87 12.36 20.36
C ASP A 115 -3.29 11.81 20.51
N ALA A 116 -3.44 10.48 20.45
CA ALA A 116 -4.74 9.82 20.50
C ALA A 116 -5.44 9.92 21.85
N THR A 117 -4.71 10.23 22.93
CA THR A 117 -5.23 10.33 24.30
C THR A 117 -5.62 11.76 24.67
N THR A 118 -4.73 12.71 24.36
CA THR A 118 -4.94 14.13 24.69
C THR A 118 -5.67 14.89 23.58
N HIS A 119 -5.74 14.30 22.39
CA HIS A 119 -6.32 14.86 21.17
C HIS A 119 -5.61 16.12 20.67
N GLN A 120 -4.39 16.38 21.17
CA GLN A 120 -3.59 17.55 20.81
C GLN A 120 -2.70 17.25 19.61
N GLN A 121 -2.55 18.22 18.73
CA GLN A 121 -1.55 18.16 17.68
C GLN A 121 -0.15 18.20 18.31
N LEU A 122 0.68 17.20 18.00
CA LEU A 122 2.06 17.12 18.43
C LEU A 122 2.98 17.90 17.48
N TRP A 123 2.80 17.68 16.17
CA TRP A 123 3.50 18.39 15.13
C TRP A 123 2.69 18.40 13.82
N GLN A 124 3.08 19.28 12.91
CA GLN A 124 2.66 19.26 11.51
C GLN A 124 3.82 19.62 10.62
N THR A 125 3.86 19.05 9.41
CA THR A 125 4.90 19.31 8.42
C THR A 125 4.25 19.59 7.07
N LEU A 126 4.48 20.78 6.52
CA LEU A 126 4.02 21.13 5.20
C LEU A 126 4.94 20.47 4.16
N LEU A 127 4.38 19.55 3.36
CA LEU A 127 5.08 18.87 2.27
C LEU A 127 4.80 19.53 0.92
N GLY A 128 3.64 20.18 0.78
CA GLY A 128 3.27 20.90 -0.40
C GLY A 128 1.87 20.59 -0.89
N ARG A 129 1.49 21.23 -1.99
CA ARG A 129 0.29 20.96 -2.76
C ARG A 129 0.64 21.05 -4.23
N HIS A 130 0.16 20.09 -5.00
CA HIS A 130 0.37 20.11 -6.45
C HIS A 130 -0.95 20.38 -7.18
N SER A 131 -0.85 20.98 -8.35
CA SER A 131 -1.94 21.18 -9.28
C SER A 131 -1.40 21.33 -10.69
N ILE A 132 -2.17 20.86 -11.65
CA ILE A 132 -1.91 21.09 -13.07
C ILE A 132 -3.09 21.83 -13.71
N SER A 133 -2.79 22.61 -14.74
CA SER A 133 -3.82 23.39 -15.43
C SER A 133 -4.89 22.54 -16.12
N THR A 134 -4.57 21.30 -16.45
CA THR A 134 -5.46 20.33 -17.14
C THR A 134 -6.35 19.54 -16.19
N CYS A 135 -5.98 19.49 -14.90
CA CYS A 135 -6.79 18.94 -13.81
C CYS A 135 -7.08 20.06 -12.81
N PRO A 136 -8.29 20.64 -12.79
CA PRO A 136 -8.59 21.85 -12.02
C PRO A 136 -8.68 21.61 -10.50
N VAL A 137 -8.19 20.48 -10.03
CA VAL A 137 -8.19 20.13 -8.61
C VAL A 137 -6.76 20.19 -8.09
N SER A 138 -6.54 20.98 -7.05
CA SER A 138 -5.29 21.00 -6.31
C SER A 138 -5.36 20.02 -5.18
N TYR A 139 -4.38 19.13 -5.11
CA TYR A 139 -4.25 18.11 -4.08
C TYR A 139 -3.06 18.40 -3.18
N GLY A 140 -3.17 18.03 -1.92
CA GLY A 140 -2.03 17.84 -1.03
C GLY A 140 -1.79 16.34 -0.83
N ILE A 141 -1.71 15.89 0.41
CA ILE A 141 -1.45 14.50 0.72
C ILE A 141 -2.73 13.69 0.53
N THR A 142 -2.71 12.79 -0.46
CA THR A 142 -3.83 11.90 -0.82
C THR A 142 -3.58 10.46 -0.40
N GLY A 143 -2.32 10.00 -0.47
CA GLY A 143 -1.90 8.67 -0.07
C GLY A 143 -1.91 8.51 1.46
N THR A 144 -2.11 7.29 1.92
CA THR A 144 -1.96 6.92 3.33
C THR A 144 -0.48 6.76 3.65
N ALA A 145 -0.04 7.23 4.82
CA ALA A 145 1.33 7.04 5.28
C ALA A 145 1.62 5.59 5.69
N ALA A 146 2.90 5.23 5.74
CA ALA A 146 3.37 4.05 6.44
C ALA A 146 4.33 4.46 7.55
N VAL A 147 4.33 3.75 8.68
CA VAL A 147 5.23 4.03 9.81
C VAL A 147 6.12 2.81 10.05
N ASP A 148 7.43 3.01 9.99
CA ASP A 148 8.43 2.01 10.34
C ASP A 148 9.70 2.67 10.85
N ILE A 149 10.54 1.94 11.59
CA ILE A 149 11.87 2.35 12.10
C ILE A 149 11.95 3.80 12.62
N GLY A 150 10.87 4.31 13.25
CA GLY A 150 10.81 5.69 13.76
C GLY A 150 10.59 6.75 12.68
N MET A 151 10.18 6.36 11.48
CA MET A 151 9.90 7.25 10.36
C MET A 151 8.47 7.11 9.85
N VAL A 152 7.91 8.20 9.33
CA VAL A 152 6.65 8.27 8.60
C VAL A 152 7.00 8.41 7.12
N PHE A 153 6.65 7.42 6.30
CA PHE A 153 6.87 7.40 4.87
C PHE A 153 5.63 7.87 4.12
N ILE A 154 5.76 8.85 3.25
CA ILE A 154 4.62 9.47 2.56
C ILE A 154 5.02 10.12 1.24
N GLY A 155 4.15 10.02 0.24
CA GLY A 155 4.26 10.74 -1.03
C GLY A 155 3.42 12.03 -1.03
N GLU A 156 3.95 13.09 -1.63
CA GLU A 156 3.22 14.29 -2.01
C GLU A 156 3.67 14.76 -3.39
N GLY A 157 2.73 14.95 -4.32
CA GLY A 157 3.06 15.20 -5.71
C GLY A 157 4.00 14.12 -6.25
N TYR A 158 5.14 14.53 -6.74
CA TYR A 158 6.20 13.66 -7.27
C TYR A 158 7.34 13.40 -6.28
N THR A 159 7.25 13.91 -5.06
CA THR A 159 8.30 13.75 -4.05
C THR A 159 7.88 12.78 -2.97
N PHE A 160 8.76 11.87 -2.63
CA PHE A 160 8.58 10.93 -1.55
C PHE A 160 9.43 11.33 -0.35
N TYR A 161 8.86 11.25 0.85
CA TYR A 161 9.43 11.75 2.09
C TYR A 161 9.51 10.67 3.17
N ALA A 162 10.54 10.77 4.02
CA ALA A 162 10.57 10.16 5.34
C ALA A 162 10.64 11.26 6.39
N LEU A 163 9.70 11.24 7.33
CA LEU A 163 9.62 12.19 8.43
C LEU A 163 9.92 11.49 9.74
N ASN A 164 10.61 12.14 10.65
CA ASN A 164 10.83 11.63 11.99
C ASN A 164 9.50 11.58 12.77
N THR A 165 9.14 10.42 13.33
CA THR A 165 7.87 10.22 14.04
C THR A 165 7.68 11.16 15.24
N SER A 166 8.76 11.55 15.93
CA SER A 166 8.67 12.33 17.17
C SER A 166 8.49 13.84 16.98
N ASN A 167 8.96 14.39 15.84
CA ASN A 167 8.98 15.84 15.63
C ASN A 167 8.59 16.30 14.21
N GLY A 168 8.30 15.36 13.29
CA GLY A 168 7.90 15.65 11.92
C GLY A 168 8.99 16.22 11.01
N GLN A 169 10.24 16.29 11.45
CA GLN A 169 11.34 16.76 10.60
C GLN A 169 11.58 15.81 9.43
N ILE A 170 11.83 16.37 8.25
CA ILE A 170 12.21 15.60 7.08
C ILE A 170 13.59 14.98 7.32
N VAL A 171 13.66 13.64 7.36
CA VAL A 171 14.91 12.88 7.48
C VAL A 171 15.57 12.78 6.10
N TRP A 172 14.78 12.41 5.09
CA TRP A 172 15.18 12.41 3.69
C TRP A 172 13.98 12.65 2.77
N GLN A 173 14.27 13.06 1.56
CA GLN A 173 13.29 13.20 0.49
C GLN A 173 13.89 12.83 -0.86
N THR A 174 13.08 12.26 -1.76
CA THR A 174 13.51 11.81 -3.08
C THR A 174 12.49 12.23 -4.14
N SER A 175 12.95 12.91 -5.18
CA SER A 175 12.11 13.21 -6.35
C SER A 175 12.01 11.98 -7.25
N LEU A 176 10.79 11.58 -7.59
CA LEU A 176 10.47 10.44 -8.44
C LEU A 176 9.88 10.86 -9.79
N ALA A 177 9.95 12.16 -10.12
CA ALA A 177 9.50 12.65 -11.42
C ALA A 177 10.37 12.12 -12.56
N ILE A 178 9.74 11.80 -13.70
CA ILE A 178 10.38 11.20 -14.87
C ILE A 178 10.47 12.16 -16.06
N ASN A 179 9.91 13.35 -15.96
CA ASN A 179 9.93 14.36 -17.00
C ASN A 179 10.12 15.77 -16.42
N SER A 180 10.34 16.75 -17.27
CA SER A 180 10.56 18.14 -16.88
C SER A 180 9.28 18.87 -16.42
N ASN A 181 8.10 18.37 -16.78
CA ASN A 181 6.85 18.87 -16.25
C ASN A 181 6.49 18.09 -14.98
N LEU A 182 7.03 18.55 -13.87
CA LEU A 182 6.98 17.87 -12.58
C LEU A 182 5.54 17.59 -12.13
N ALA A 183 4.60 18.47 -12.43
CA ALA A 183 3.22 18.38 -12.02
C ALA A 183 2.45 17.21 -12.70
N ASP A 184 2.95 16.65 -13.80
CA ASP A 184 2.35 15.48 -14.44
C ASP A 184 2.51 14.18 -13.61
N ASN A 185 3.43 14.20 -12.65
CA ASN A 185 3.89 13.04 -11.89
C ASN A 185 3.27 13.04 -10.49
N VAL A 186 2.57 11.98 -10.09
CA VAL A 186 1.90 11.90 -8.78
C VAL A 186 2.06 10.54 -8.13
N LEU A 187 2.33 10.56 -6.82
CA LEU A 187 2.38 9.42 -5.93
C LEU A 187 1.04 9.31 -5.18
N TRP A 188 0.04 8.69 -5.82
CA TRP A 188 -1.32 8.60 -5.28
C TRP A 188 -1.48 7.57 -4.16
N GLY A 189 -0.76 6.45 -4.28
CA GLY A 189 -0.92 5.27 -3.43
C GLY A 189 -0.22 5.42 -2.08
N ALA A 190 -0.59 4.53 -1.16
CA ALA A 190 0.18 4.32 0.06
C ALA A 190 1.48 3.56 -0.26
N PRO A 191 2.59 3.83 0.44
CA PRO A 191 3.78 3.00 0.35
C PRO A 191 3.60 1.68 1.09
N ALA A 192 4.29 0.62 0.60
CA ALA A 192 4.53 -0.60 1.33
C ALA A 192 5.97 -0.62 1.85
N VAL A 193 6.21 -1.20 3.03
CA VAL A 193 7.56 -1.21 3.65
C VAL A 193 7.93 -2.63 4.03
N ALA A 194 8.94 -3.17 3.39
CA ALA A 194 9.44 -4.51 3.66
C ALA A 194 10.90 -4.68 3.25
N ASN A 195 11.61 -5.56 3.95
CA ASN A 195 12.98 -5.95 3.62
C ASN A 195 13.95 -4.76 3.47
N GLY A 196 13.84 -3.75 4.35
CA GLY A 196 14.68 -2.55 4.34
C GLY A 196 14.41 -1.61 3.18
N LYS A 197 13.25 -1.73 2.54
CA LYS A 197 12.85 -0.93 1.37
C LYS A 197 11.44 -0.38 1.52
N VAL A 198 11.23 0.76 0.87
CA VAL A 198 9.92 1.36 0.68
C VAL A 198 9.54 1.26 -0.80
N TYR A 199 8.38 0.70 -1.08
CA TYR A 199 7.85 0.53 -2.43
C TYR A 199 6.74 1.54 -2.67
N ILE A 200 6.81 2.26 -3.79
CA ILE A 200 5.81 3.26 -4.17
C ILE A 200 5.61 3.31 -5.68
N GLY A 201 4.37 3.45 -6.11
CA GLY A 201 3.99 3.59 -7.50
C GLY A 201 3.93 5.05 -7.96
N LEU A 202 4.36 5.31 -9.18
CA LEU A 202 4.21 6.57 -9.88
C LEU A 202 3.09 6.47 -10.92
N ALA A 203 2.22 7.47 -10.96
CA ALA A 203 1.14 7.60 -11.94
C ALA A 203 1.00 9.04 -12.44
N SER A 204 0.13 9.21 -13.42
CA SER A 204 -0.24 10.53 -13.95
C SER A 204 -1.15 11.29 -13.00
N ASP A 205 -1.15 12.61 -13.10
CA ASP A 205 -2.22 13.43 -12.56
C ASP A 205 -3.36 13.56 -13.57
N CYS A 206 -4.55 13.03 -13.23
CA CYS A 206 -5.76 13.08 -14.07
C CYS A 206 -5.58 12.55 -15.52
N ASP A 207 -4.56 11.77 -15.83
CA ASP A 207 -4.24 11.23 -17.16
C ASP A 207 -4.06 12.28 -18.28
N LYS A 208 -3.70 13.53 -17.90
CA LYS A 208 -3.58 14.66 -18.84
C LYS A 208 -2.36 15.54 -18.57
N PRO A 209 -1.19 15.11 -19.07
CA PRO A 209 -0.96 13.93 -19.94
C PRO A 209 -0.81 12.65 -19.15
N LEU A 210 -1.02 11.51 -19.81
CA LEU A 210 -0.53 10.22 -19.32
C LEU A 210 0.99 10.23 -19.29
N ILE A 211 1.58 9.70 -18.22
CA ILE A 211 3.01 9.43 -18.11
C ILE A 211 3.28 7.92 -18.04
N GLN A 212 4.53 7.52 -18.15
CA GLN A 212 4.94 6.13 -17.97
C GLN A 212 4.82 5.74 -16.48
N GLY A 213 4.02 4.73 -16.16
CA GLY A 213 3.89 4.18 -14.82
C GLY A 213 5.16 3.44 -14.41
N ILE A 214 5.62 3.69 -13.19
CA ILE A 214 6.83 3.08 -12.62
C ILE A 214 6.57 2.66 -11.18
N LEU A 215 7.06 1.46 -10.83
CA LEU A 215 7.23 1.06 -9.43
C LEU A 215 8.67 1.37 -9.02
N TYR A 216 8.83 2.06 -7.89
CA TYR A 216 10.12 2.32 -7.26
C TYR A 216 10.28 1.51 -5.98
N ALA A 217 11.50 1.05 -5.71
CA ALA A 217 11.96 0.60 -4.41
C ALA A 217 13.06 1.55 -3.94
N LEU A 218 12.88 2.14 -2.76
CA LEU A 218 13.83 3.03 -2.12
C LEU A 218 14.41 2.34 -0.88
N ASP A 219 15.68 2.58 -0.59
CA ASP A 219 16.25 2.21 0.71
C ASP A 219 15.55 3.00 1.82
N GLU A 220 15.02 2.33 2.83
CA GLU A 220 14.17 2.96 3.84
C GLU A 220 14.93 3.95 4.74
N ASN A 221 16.25 3.81 4.89
CA ASN A 221 17.06 4.69 5.73
C ASN A 221 17.53 5.94 5.01
N SER A 222 17.82 5.85 3.71
CA SER A 222 18.44 6.93 2.94
C SER A 222 17.55 7.54 1.86
N GLY A 223 16.47 6.89 1.48
CA GLY A 223 15.62 7.30 0.35
C GLY A 223 16.25 7.10 -1.02
N SER A 224 17.42 6.44 -1.10
CA SER A 224 18.07 6.15 -2.37
C SER A 224 17.26 5.16 -3.19
N ILE A 225 17.05 5.42 -4.49
CA ILE A 225 16.38 4.47 -5.38
C ILE A 225 17.30 3.27 -5.56
N VAL A 226 16.87 2.10 -5.08
CA VAL A 226 17.62 0.83 -5.18
C VAL A 226 17.16 -0.05 -6.33
N ALA A 227 15.90 0.10 -6.77
CA ALA A 227 15.37 -0.56 -7.95
C ALA A 227 14.18 0.23 -8.52
N SER A 228 13.91 0.04 -9.82
CA SER A 228 12.70 0.55 -10.46
C SER A 228 12.23 -0.37 -11.56
N ALA A 229 10.92 -0.43 -11.80
CA ALA A 229 10.32 -1.20 -12.88
C ALA A 229 9.29 -0.36 -13.64
N LYS A 230 9.49 -0.24 -14.95
CA LYS A 230 8.55 0.43 -15.85
C LYS A 230 7.41 -0.52 -16.23
N MET A 231 6.18 -0.06 -16.11
CA MET A 231 5.00 -0.88 -16.44
C MET A 231 4.72 -0.93 -17.94
N VAL A 232 5.22 0.03 -18.69
CA VAL A 232 5.16 0.06 -20.17
C VAL A 232 6.56 0.30 -20.74
N PRO A 233 6.86 -0.18 -21.96
CA PRO A 233 8.17 0.04 -22.61
C PRO A 233 8.47 1.53 -22.85
N ASP A 234 9.73 1.87 -23.07
CA ASP A 234 10.13 3.22 -23.46
C ASP A 234 9.45 3.66 -24.76
N GLY A 235 9.02 4.92 -24.78
CA GLY A 235 8.24 5.48 -25.88
C GLY A 235 6.72 5.29 -25.73
N PHE A 236 6.26 4.55 -24.72
CA PHE A 236 4.85 4.41 -24.36
C PHE A 236 4.54 5.13 -23.06
N VAL A 237 3.27 5.51 -22.87
CA VAL A 237 2.73 6.12 -21.66
C VAL A 237 1.55 5.30 -21.14
N GLY A 238 1.21 5.46 -19.86
CA GLY A 238 0.19 4.67 -19.17
C GLY A 238 0.79 3.62 -18.26
N GLY A 239 -0.04 2.70 -17.75
CA GLY A 239 0.38 1.72 -16.75
C GLY A 239 0.67 2.34 -15.37
N GLY A 240 0.12 3.53 -15.09
CA GLY A 240 0.31 4.21 -13.81
C GLY A 240 -0.08 3.33 -12.63
N ILE A 241 0.72 3.36 -11.55
CA ILE A 241 0.44 2.63 -10.31
C ILE A 241 -0.05 3.67 -9.30
N TRP A 242 -1.36 3.73 -9.10
CA TRP A 242 -2.01 4.68 -8.19
C TRP A 242 -2.68 4.03 -6.98
N SER A 243 -2.61 2.70 -6.88
CA SER A 243 -2.91 1.90 -5.68
C SER A 243 -1.64 1.61 -4.87
N ALA A 244 -1.79 1.07 -3.67
CA ALA A 244 -0.64 0.64 -2.86
C ALA A 244 -0.03 -0.66 -3.42
N PRO A 245 1.32 -0.81 -3.42
CA PRO A 245 1.97 -2.10 -3.64
C PRO A 245 1.68 -3.06 -2.48
N THR A 246 1.36 -4.31 -2.77
CA THR A 246 1.12 -5.36 -1.76
C THR A 246 2.33 -6.28 -1.67
N ILE A 247 2.70 -6.70 -0.46
CA ILE A 247 3.89 -7.53 -0.24
C ILE A 247 3.51 -8.92 0.26
N ASP A 248 4.00 -9.94 -0.43
CA ASP A 248 4.15 -11.28 0.15
C ASP A 248 5.59 -11.46 0.62
N ALA A 249 5.81 -11.32 1.93
CA ALA A 249 7.12 -11.49 2.53
C ALA A 249 7.60 -12.96 2.51
N ALA A 250 6.69 -13.94 2.42
CA ALA A 250 7.05 -15.35 2.39
C ALA A 250 7.69 -15.74 1.06
N THR A 251 7.26 -15.14 -0.04
CA THR A 251 7.75 -15.43 -1.39
C THR A 251 8.72 -14.35 -1.92
N GLY A 252 8.88 -13.25 -1.20
CA GLY A 252 9.64 -12.09 -1.66
C GLY A 252 9.02 -11.46 -2.92
N THR A 253 7.70 -11.28 -2.91
CA THR A 253 6.94 -10.76 -4.05
C THR A 253 6.30 -9.41 -3.73
N VAL A 254 6.44 -8.47 -4.66
CA VAL A 254 5.63 -7.25 -4.72
C VAL A 254 4.52 -7.45 -5.75
N ILE A 255 3.28 -7.16 -5.37
CA ILE A 255 2.11 -7.22 -6.25
C ILE A 255 1.60 -5.81 -6.49
N VAL A 256 1.44 -5.41 -7.74
CA VAL A 256 0.86 -4.12 -8.10
C VAL A 256 -0.27 -4.27 -9.09
N SER A 257 -1.16 -3.30 -9.09
CA SER A 257 -2.21 -3.13 -10.08
C SER A 257 -1.95 -1.86 -10.90
N THR A 258 -2.16 -1.90 -12.21
CA THR A 258 -1.73 -0.84 -13.13
C THR A 258 -2.88 -0.21 -13.89
N GLY A 259 -2.72 1.06 -14.21
CA GLY A 259 -3.64 1.81 -15.04
C GLY A 259 -3.60 1.41 -16.51
N SER A 260 -4.58 1.88 -17.24
CA SER A 260 -4.73 1.67 -18.69
C SER A 260 -3.76 2.55 -19.49
N VAL A 261 -3.76 2.36 -20.80
CA VAL A 261 -3.12 3.24 -21.79
C VAL A 261 -4.21 3.98 -22.59
N GLU A 262 -3.91 5.21 -23.00
CA GLU A 262 -4.91 6.07 -23.65
C GLU A 262 -5.26 5.64 -25.07
N LYS A 263 -4.34 5.02 -25.81
CA LYS A 263 -4.50 4.74 -27.26
C LYS A 263 -4.14 3.32 -27.65
N SER A 264 -4.93 2.77 -28.57
CA SER A 264 -4.58 1.59 -29.36
C SER A 264 -3.28 1.81 -30.18
N PRO A 265 -2.49 0.80 -30.42
CA PRO A 265 -2.80 -0.60 -30.25
C PRO A 265 -2.68 -1.02 -28.83
N PRO A 266 -3.31 -2.12 -28.58
CA PRO A 266 -3.74 -2.51 -27.28
C PRO A 266 -2.52 -2.63 -26.37
N PHE A 267 -2.54 -1.96 -25.25
CA PHE A 267 -1.85 -2.38 -24.04
C PHE A 267 -0.39 -2.75 -24.24
N ALA A 268 0.45 -1.72 -24.31
CA ALA A 268 1.88 -1.90 -24.23
C ALA A 268 2.25 -2.47 -22.84
N GLY A 269 3.11 -3.45 -22.83
CA GLY A 269 3.69 -3.98 -21.60
C GLY A 269 2.68 -4.53 -20.60
N MET A 270 2.80 -4.08 -19.36
CA MET A 270 2.02 -4.50 -18.20
C MET A 270 0.94 -3.47 -17.80
N SER A 271 0.44 -2.68 -18.77
CA SER A 271 -0.69 -1.77 -18.52
C SER A 271 -2.00 -2.53 -18.33
N ALA A 272 -2.98 -1.96 -17.62
CA ALA A 272 -4.26 -2.58 -17.28
C ALA A 272 -4.12 -4.01 -16.75
N SER A 273 -3.12 -4.24 -15.91
CA SER A 273 -2.70 -5.56 -15.44
C SER A 273 -2.63 -5.63 -13.91
N VAL A 274 -2.66 -6.84 -13.39
CA VAL A 274 -2.05 -7.17 -12.11
C VAL A 274 -0.68 -7.78 -12.38
N VAL A 275 0.35 -7.36 -11.64
CA VAL A 275 1.75 -7.71 -11.91
C VAL A 275 2.40 -8.18 -10.62
N THR A 276 3.12 -9.29 -10.66
CA THR A 276 3.99 -9.75 -9.58
C THR A 276 5.44 -9.51 -9.95
N LEU A 277 6.21 -8.97 -8.99
CA LEU A 277 7.62 -8.62 -9.19
C LEU A 277 8.48 -9.17 -8.04
N ASP A 278 9.74 -9.41 -8.30
CA ASP A 278 10.71 -9.72 -7.25
C ASP A 278 10.98 -8.47 -6.38
N TRP A 279 10.88 -8.59 -5.07
CA TRP A 279 11.01 -7.44 -4.16
C TRP A 279 12.42 -6.84 -4.07
N ASN A 280 13.47 -7.56 -4.52
CA ASN A 280 14.82 -7.03 -4.50
C ASN A 280 15.17 -6.25 -5.77
N THR A 281 14.79 -6.82 -6.91
CA THR A 281 15.21 -6.35 -8.23
C THR A 281 14.11 -5.62 -8.99
N LEU A 282 12.85 -5.78 -8.56
CA LEU A 282 11.64 -5.38 -9.27
C LEU A 282 11.52 -6.01 -10.68
N ALA A 283 12.25 -7.10 -10.95
CA ALA A 283 12.03 -7.87 -12.15
C ALA A 283 10.62 -8.48 -12.13
N ALA A 284 9.87 -8.28 -13.21
CA ALA A 284 8.54 -8.87 -13.33
C ALA A 284 8.62 -10.40 -13.32
N LYS A 285 7.88 -11.05 -12.42
CA LYS A 285 7.72 -12.51 -12.36
C LYS A 285 6.61 -12.96 -13.30
N GLN A 286 5.43 -12.40 -13.14
CA GLN A 286 4.23 -12.70 -13.93
C GLN A 286 3.32 -11.47 -14.03
N PHE A 287 2.43 -11.46 -15.01
CA PHE A 287 1.33 -10.51 -15.07
C PHE A 287 0.12 -11.12 -15.79
N TRP A 288 -1.04 -10.57 -15.51
CA TRP A 288 -2.27 -10.84 -16.24
C TRP A 288 -2.95 -9.53 -16.60
N GLN A 289 -3.26 -9.38 -17.88
CA GLN A 289 -3.88 -8.19 -18.45
C GLN A 289 -5.36 -8.44 -18.72
N VAL A 290 -6.23 -7.49 -18.35
CA VAL A 290 -7.67 -7.61 -18.62
C VAL A 290 -7.91 -7.93 -20.10
N PRO A 291 -8.62 -9.03 -20.43
CA PRO A 291 -8.91 -9.41 -21.80
C PRO A 291 -9.65 -8.31 -22.59
N ALA A 292 -9.39 -8.17 -23.87
CA ALA A 292 -9.99 -7.14 -24.71
C ALA A 292 -11.52 -7.10 -24.64
N SER A 293 -12.17 -8.27 -24.51
CA SER A 293 -13.62 -8.40 -24.37
C SER A 293 -14.20 -7.89 -23.07
N GLN A 294 -13.36 -7.72 -22.04
CA GLN A 294 -13.75 -7.22 -20.71
C GLN A 294 -13.30 -5.78 -20.45
N ARG A 295 -12.58 -5.19 -21.41
CA ARG A 295 -12.09 -3.82 -21.28
C ARG A 295 -13.20 -2.82 -21.56
N ILE A 296 -13.22 -1.79 -20.75
CA ILE A 296 -14.01 -0.58 -20.95
C ILE A 296 -13.05 0.59 -21.12
N LYS A 297 -13.55 1.73 -21.52
CA LYS A 297 -12.77 2.97 -21.49
C LYS A 297 -12.30 3.19 -20.06
N ASP A 298 -11.00 3.51 -19.88
CA ASP A 298 -10.39 3.73 -18.56
C ASP A 298 -10.48 2.47 -17.66
N ALA A 299 -10.02 1.33 -18.21
CA ALA A 299 -10.09 0.01 -17.55
C ALA A 299 -9.00 -0.19 -16.49
N ASP A 300 -8.70 0.83 -15.71
CA ASP A 300 -7.70 0.80 -14.66
C ASP A 300 -8.03 -0.21 -13.57
N TRP A 301 -6.96 -0.68 -12.93
CA TRP A 301 -7.03 -1.31 -11.65
C TRP A 301 -6.80 -0.25 -10.57
N GLY A 302 -7.86 0.15 -9.88
CA GLY A 302 -7.78 1.23 -8.88
C GLY A 302 -7.75 0.75 -7.44
N ALA A 303 -8.12 -0.50 -7.20
CA ALA A 303 -8.04 -1.10 -5.89
C ALA A 303 -6.64 -1.65 -5.61
N THR A 304 -6.22 -1.60 -4.36
CA THR A 304 -5.01 -2.29 -3.89
C THR A 304 -5.29 -3.78 -3.83
N PRO A 305 -4.38 -4.65 -4.30
CA PRO A 305 -4.52 -6.09 -4.17
C PRO A 305 -4.57 -6.51 -2.69
N THR A 306 -5.56 -7.31 -2.32
CA THR A 306 -5.71 -7.88 -0.97
C THR A 306 -5.15 -9.29 -0.97
N LEU A 307 -4.07 -9.53 -0.22
CA LEU A 307 -3.37 -10.80 -0.16
C LEU A 307 -3.93 -11.69 0.96
N PHE A 308 -4.13 -12.98 0.69
CA PHE A 308 -4.68 -13.90 1.69
C PHE A 308 -4.20 -15.34 1.49
N PRO A 309 -4.14 -16.13 2.59
CA PRO A 309 -3.71 -17.52 2.53
C PRO A 309 -4.79 -18.45 1.96
N GLY A 310 -4.36 -19.53 1.34
CA GLY A 310 -5.19 -20.62 0.88
C GLY A 310 -4.67 -22.00 1.26
N PRO A 311 -5.31 -23.08 0.77
CA PRO A 311 -4.93 -24.44 1.09
C PRO A 311 -3.52 -24.79 0.61
N GLY A 312 -2.87 -25.69 1.35
CA GLY A 312 -1.55 -26.21 0.96
C GLY A 312 -0.42 -25.18 1.00
N GLY A 313 -0.56 -24.10 1.78
CA GLY A 313 0.45 -23.06 1.88
C GLY A 313 0.51 -22.12 0.67
N LYS A 314 -0.50 -22.16 -0.19
CA LYS A 314 -0.64 -21.22 -1.31
C LYS A 314 -1.08 -19.84 -0.84
N THR A 315 -0.67 -18.83 -1.58
CA THR A 315 -1.13 -17.46 -1.40
C THR A 315 -1.99 -17.04 -2.58
N TYR A 316 -3.05 -16.31 -2.30
CA TYR A 316 -3.96 -15.74 -3.30
C TYR A 316 -4.08 -14.24 -3.08
N PHE A 317 -4.46 -13.51 -4.11
CA PHE A 317 -4.83 -12.11 -3.96
C PHE A 317 -6.06 -11.76 -4.77
N GLY A 318 -6.85 -10.85 -4.25
CA GLY A 318 -8.03 -10.31 -4.93
C GLY A 318 -7.85 -8.83 -5.26
N CYS A 319 -8.37 -8.40 -6.40
CA CYS A 319 -8.30 -7.01 -6.83
C CYS A 319 -9.52 -6.61 -7.68
N PHE A 320 -9.95 -5.34 -7.55
CA PHE A 320 -11.07 -4.78 -8.28
C PHE A 320 -10.61 -3.96 -9.48
N ASN A 321 -11.20 -4.20 -10.66
CA ASN A 321 -10.99 -3.39 -11.86
C ASN A 321 -12.17 -2.44 -12.10
N LYS A 322 -11.94 -1.29 -12.70
CA LYS A 322 -12.99 -0.32 -13.06
C LYS A 322 -14.08 -0.88 -13.99
N ASN A 323 -13.88 -2.05 -14.59
CA ASN A 323 -14.93 -2.77 -15.32
C ASN A 323 -16.00 -3.39 -14.41
N SER A 324 -15.96 -3.08 -13.11
CA SER A 324 -16.82 -3.59 -12.04
C SER A 324 -16.71 -5.09 -11.79
N THR A 325 -15.61 -5.69 -12.17
CA THR A 325 -15.31 -7.09 -11.88
C THR A 325 -14.21 -7.19 -10.82
N TYR A 326 -14.46 -8.00 -9.82
CA TYR A 326 -13.47 -8.43 -8.84
C TYR A 326 -12.86 -9.76 -9.30
N TYR A 327 -11.55 -9.84 -9.26
CA TYR A 327 -10.79 -11.01 -9.73
C TYR A 327 -9.92 -11.53 -8.60
N VAL A 328 -9.81 -12.84 -8.49
CA VAL A 328 -8.91 -13.50 -7.55
C VAL A 328 -7.91 -14.38 -8.29
N PHE A 329 -6.66 -14.29 -7.91
CA PHE A 329 -5.54 -14.97 -8.56
C PHE A 329 -4.81 -15.88 -7.57
N ASP A 330 -4.28 -17.02 -8.05
CA ASP A 330 -3.22 -17.77 -7.41
C ASP A 330 -1.90 -17.01 -7.65
N GLU A 331 -1.24 -16.51 -6.61
CA GLU A 331 -0.02 -15.70 -6.73
C GLU A 331 1.09 -16.44 -7.50
N ALA A 332 1.19 -17.74 -7.32
CA ALA A 332 2.19 -18.56 -8.01
C ALA A 332 1.90 -18.75 -9.51
N ASN A 333 0.68 -18.39 -10.00
CA ASN A 333 0.28 -18.66 -11.38
C ASN A 333 -0.61 -17.56 -11.97
N VAL A 334 -0.24 -16.30 -11.77
CA VAL A 334 -1.00 -15.12 -12.21
C VAL A 334 -1.25 -15.11 -13.71
N SER A 335 -0.28 -15.54 -14.52
CA SER A 335 -0.36 -15.56 -15.98
C SER A 335 -1.44 -16.51 -16.52
N ALA A 336 -1.91 -17.49 -15.74
CA ALA A 336 -3.01 -18.37 -16.11
C ALA A 336 -4.38 -17.67 -16.04
N GLY A 337 -4.44 -16.49 -15.42
CA GLY A 337 -5.67 -15.74 -15.19
C GLY A 337 -6.30 -16.00 -13.81
N PRO A 338 -7.46 -15.37 -13.55
CA PRO A 338 -8.11 -15.49 -12.25
C PRO A 338 -8.63 -16.90 -12.00
N VAL A 339 -8.52 -17.36 -10.74
CA VAL A 339 -9.13 -18.61 -10.28
C VAL A 339 -10.64 -18.51 -10.19
N TRP A 340 -11.13 -17.31 -9.88
CA TRP A 340 -12.53 -16.92 -10.00
C TRP A 340 -12.68 -15.41 -10.19
N GLN A 341 -13.85 -14.98 -10.66
CA GLN A 341 -14.19 -13.58 -10.82
C GLN A 341 -15.70 -13.37 -10.62
N VAL A 342 -16.08 -12.17 -10.19
CA VAL A 342 -17.48 -11.77 -10.05
C VAL A 342 -17.68 -10.33 -10.51
N ASN A 343 -18.69 -10.12 -11.39
CA ASN A 343 -19.11 -8.77 -11.74
C ASN A 343 -20.11 -8.25 -10.71
N LEU A 344 -19.85 -7.06 -10.16
CA LEU A 344 -20.66 -6.48 -9.09
C LEU A 344 -21.36 -5.18 -9.50
N GLY A 345 -21.29 -4.79 -10.77
CA GLY A 345 -21.92 -3.54 -11.20
C GLY A 345 -21.73 -3.23 -12.69
N VAL A 346 -21.98 -2.00 -13.08
CA VAL A 346 -21.97 -1.60 -14.50
C VAL A 346 -20.57 -1.31 -15.04
N GLY A 347 -19.64 -0.87 -14.18
CA GLY A 347 -18.34 -0.37 -14.63
C GLY A 347 -18.40 0.98 -15.33
N GLY A 348 -17.31 1.71 -15.39
CA GLY A 348 -17.28 2.99 -16.09
C GLY A 348 -16.00 3.79 -15.93
N ALA A 349 -15.78 4.66 -16.92
CA ALA A 349 -14.63 5.54 -17.04
C ALA A 349 -14.67 6.77 -16.11
N LEU A 350 -15.82 7.10 -15.55
CA LEU A 350 -15.93 8.28 -14.71
C LEU A 350 -15.52 7.90 -13.28
N ALA A 351 -14.26 8.17 -12.96
CA ALA A 351 -13.81 8.18 -11.59
C ALA A 351 -14.84 8.94 -10.72
N GLY A 352 -15.39 8.25 -9.73
CA GLY A 352 -16.38 8.83 -8.85
C GLY A 352 -17.84 8.69 -9.28
N ILE A 353 -18.16 8.15 -10.47
CA ILE A 353 -19.55 7.92 -10.86
C ILE A 353 -19.87 6.44 -11.05
N ASN A 354 -19.10 5.70 -11.81
CA ASN A 354 -19.42 4.32 -12.19
C ASN A 354 -18.34 3.31 -11.79
N ALA A 355 -17.19 3.76 -11.29
CA ALA A 355 -16.08 2.88 -10.99
C ALA A 355 -16.13 2.35 -9.55
N SER A 356 -15.81 1.09 -9.39
CA SER A 356 -15.47 0.49 -8.10
C SER A 356 -13.96 0.41 -7.96
N PHE A 357 -13.40 1.00 -6.94
CA PHE A 357 -11.97 0.96 -6.61
C PHE A 357 -11.68 0.85 -5.11
N ALA A 358 -12.71 0.66 -4.30
CA ALA A 358 -12.53 0.32 -2.90
C ALA A 358 -11.79 -1.02 -2.79
N SER A 359 -10.71 -1.05 -2.00
CA SER A 359 -10.02 -2.29 -1.72
C SER A 359 -10.85 -3.15 -0.78
N SER A 360 -10.79 -4.47 -0.99
CA SER A 360 -11.53 -5.44 -0.21
C SER A 360 -10.90 -5.67 1.16
N ALA A 361 -11.69 -6.13 2.13
CA ALA A 361 -11.15 -6.68 3.37
C ALA A 361 -11.19 -8.20 3.35
N TYR A 362 -10.23 -8.85 4.04
CA TYR A 362 -10.18 -10.30 4.19
C TYR A 362 -10.04 -10.69 5.66
N VAL A 363 -10.86 -11.64 6.09
CA VAL A 363 -10.72 -12.29 7.40
C VAL A 363 -11.27 -13.73 7.35
N ASN A 364 -10.49 -14.66 7.87
CA ASN A 364 -10.93 -16.05 8.12
C ASN A 364 -11.64 -16.74 6.92
N GLY A 365 -11.08 -16.61 5.72
CA GLY A 365 -11.64 -17.23 4.50
C GLY A 365 -12.75 -16.43 3.82
N THR A 366 -13.10 -15.26 4.34
CA THR A 366 -14.13 -14.38 3.77
C THR A 366 -13.53 -13.11 3.18
N LEU A 367 -13.88 -12.79 1.94
CA LEU A 367 -13.63 -11.51 1.30
C LEU A 367 -14.88 -10.62 1.38
N PHE A 368 -14.71 -9.40 1.88
CA PHE A 368 -15.72 -8.34 1.84
C PHE A 368 -15.41 -7.42 0.68
N ILE A 369 -16.36 -7.26 -0.24
CA ILE A 369 -16.16 -6.56 -1.51
C ILE A 369 -17.27 -5.54 -1.70
N ALA A 370 -16.90 -4.33 -2.14
CA ALA A 370 -17.84 -3.28 -2.50
C ALA A 370 -17.92 -3.12 -4.02
N GLY A 371 -19.13 -3.03 -4.57
CA GLY A 371 -19.38 -2.79 -5.99
C GLY A 371 -20.14 -1.48 -6.21
N ALA A 372 -19.91 -0.78 -7.31
CA ALA A 372 -20.63 0.44 -7.66
C ALA A 372 -21.71 0.17 -8.73
N LEU A 373 -22.77 0.98 -8.75
CA LEU A 373 -23.89 0.93 -9.70
C LEU A 373 -24.40 -0.49 -9.94
N THR A 374 -24.96 -1.06 -8.92
CA THR A 374 -25.35 -2.47 -8.90
C THR A 374 -26.85 -2.64 -8.99
N THR A 375 -27.30 -3.79 -9.51
CA THR A 375 -28.70 -4.22 -9.46
C THR A 375 -28.80 -5.53 -8.70
N ILE A 376 -29.66 -5.57 -7.68
CA ILE A 376 -29.92 -6.76 -6.86
C ILE A 376 -31.44 -7.02 -6.90
N ASN A 377 -31.85 -8.20 -7.35
CA ASN A 377 -33.25 -8.59 -7.46
C ASN A 377 -34.14 -7.54 -8.19
N GLY A 378 -33.60 -6.97 -9.29
CA GLY A 378 -34.29 -5.97 -10.08
C GLY A 378 -34.26 -4.54 -9.53
N THR A 379 -33.73 -4.33 -8.32
CA THR A 379 -33.60 -2.99 -7.70
C THR A 379 -32.19 -2.45 -7.93
N SER A 380 -32.11 -1.21 -8.45
CA SER A 380 -30.83 -0.52 -8.68
C SER A 380 -30.37 0.24 -7.42
N TYR A 381 -29.07 0.16 -7.13
CA TYR A 381 -28.42 0.81 -6.00
C TYR A 381 -27.18 1.58 -6.47
N ALA A 382 -26.82 2.62 -5.71
CA ALA A 382 -25.60 3.39 -5.98
C ALA A 382 -24.33 2.56 -5.75
N SER A 383 -24.37 1.62 -4.82
CA SER A 383 -23.34 0.62 -4.56
C SER A 383 -23.90 -0.63 -3.89
N SER A 384 -23.07 -1.61 -3.68
CA SER A 384 -23.36 -2.77 -2.84
C SER A 384 -22.16 -3.16 -2.04
N ILE A 385 -22.39 -3.85 -0.94
CA ILE A 385 -21.38 -4.53 -0.11
C ILE A 385 -21.78 -5.99 0.03
N GLY A 386 -20.82 -6.90 -0.06
CA GLY A 386 -21.09 -8.34 0.07
C GLY A 386 -19.91 -9.10 0.64
N ALA A 387 -20.21 -10.24 1.21
CA ALA A 387 -19.26 -11.24 1.67
C ALA A 387 -19.23 -12.42 0.72
N PHE A 388 -18.04 -12.90 0.43
CA PHE A 388 -17.79 -14.01 -0.50
C PHE A 388 -16.80 -14.98 0.14
N ASP A 389 -16.97 -16.26 -0.09
CA ASP A 389 -15.93 -17.25 0.18
C ASP A 389 -14.69 -16.90 -0.65
N ALA A 390 -13.56 -16.71 -0.01
CA ALA A 390 -12.36 -16.15 -0.64
C ALA A 390 -11.75 -17.07 -1.71
N LEU A 391 -11.95 -18.38 -1.61
CA LEU A 391 -11.35 -19.35 -2.53
C LEU A 391 -12.25 -19.72 -3.69
N THR A 392 -13.58 -19.69 -3.48
CA THR A 392 -14.55 -20.16 -4.48
C THR A 392 -15.33 -19.02 -5.13
N GLY A 393 -15.34 -17.83 -4.53
CA GLY A 393 -16.19 -16.72 -4.97
C GLY A 393 -17.67 -16.91 -4.67
N GLN A 394 -18.04 -17.95 -3.87
CA GLN A 394 -19.43 -18.16 -3.48
C GLN A 394 -19.95 -16.98 -2.67
N LEU A 395 -21.09 -16.42 -3.10
CA LEU A 395 -21.76 -15.35 -2.37
C LEU A 395 -22.34 -15.88 -1.06
N LEU A 396 -21.96 -15.25 0.06
CA LEU A 396 -22.48 -15.55 1.39
C LEU A 396 -23.67 -14.63 1.72
N TRP A 397 -23.48 -13.32 1.54
CA TRP A 397 -24.55 -12.32 1.63
C TRP A 397 -24.19 -11.07 0.84
N ARG A 398 -25.20 -10.27 0.44
CA ARG A 398 -24.99 -9.01 -0.28
C ARG A 398 -26.15 -8.04 -0.04
N PHE A 399 -25.83 -6.76 0.18
CA PHE A 399 -26.78 -5.68 0.33
C PHE A 399 -26.52 -4.55 -0.67
N GLY A 400 -27.61 -3.99 -1.22
CA GLY A 400 -27.58 -2.76 -1.99
C GLY A 400 -27.58 -1.54 -1.06
N LEU A 401 -26.80 -0.51 -1.43
CA LEU A 401 -26.62 0.69 -0.64
C LEU A 401 -27.01 1.94 -1.44
N PRO A 402 -27.65 2.95 -0.78
CA PRO A 402 -28.10 4.18 -1.44
C PRO A 402 -26.93 5.13 -1.73
N GLY A 403 -25.83 5.04 -0.98
CA GLY A 403 -24.63 5.85 -1.15
C GLY A 403 -23.53 5.09 -1.89
N ARG A 404 -22.55 5.82 -2.45
CA ARG A 404 -21.40 5.21 -3.12
C ARG A 404 -20.32 4.89 -2.11
N ILE A 405 -19.65 3.75 -2.29
CA ILE A 405 -18.47 3.36 -1.52
C ILE A 405 -17.22 3.69 -2.33
N PHE A 406 -16.36 4.54 -1.77
CA PHE A 406 -15.02 4.83 -2.24
C PHE A 406 -13.97 4.36 -1.24
N ALA A 407 -14.29 4.43 0.05
CA ALA A 407 -13.44 3.98 1.14
C ALA A 407 -13.20 2.47 1.03
N SER A 408 -11.95 2.05 1.24
CA SER A 408 -11.63 0.64 1.40
C SER A 408 -12.32 0.07 2.64
N LEU A 409 -12.65 -1.22 2.60
CA LEU A 409 -13.38 -1.88 3.67
C LEU A 409 -12.44 -2.27 4.80
N THR A 410 -12.93 -2.16 6.03
CA THR A 410 -12.17 -2.50 7.23
C THR A 410 -12.96 -3.49 8.08
N THR A 411 -12.25 -4.42 8.71
CA THR A 411 -12.84 -5.41 9.62
C THR A 411 -12.08 -5.45 10.95
N ALA A 412 -12.79 -5.71 12.03
CA ALA A 412 -12.22 -5.96 13.35
C ALA A 412 -13.23 -6.71 14.22
N ASN A 413 -12.82 -7.79 14.86
CA ASN A 413 -13.57 -8.53 15.88
C ASN A 413 -15.06 -8.79 15.54
N GLY A 414 -15.33 -9.31 14.37
CA GLY A 414 -16.70 -9.62 13.92
C GLY A 414 -17.45 -8.42 13.31
N LEU A 415 -16.82 -7.25 13.22
CA LEU A 415 -17.40 -6.04 12.66
C LEU A 415 -16.82 -5.73 11.27
N LEU A 416 -17.66 -5.18 10.40
CA LEU A 416 -17.30 -4.63 9.10
C LEU A 416 -17.65 -3.14 9.10
N PHE A 417 -16.67 -2.30 8.74
CA PHE A 417 -16.79 -0.85 8.69
C PHE A 417 -16.78 -0.39 7.23
N ASP A 418 -17.72 0.46 6.88
CA ASP A 418 -17.81 1.04 5.55
C ASP A 418 -18.21 2.52 5.57
N GLY A 419 -17.85 3.24 4.51
CA GLY A 419 -18.22 4.62 4.27
C GLY A 419 -18.96 4.74 2.94
N GLN A 420 -20.28 4.92 2.99
CA GLN A 420 -21.12 5.12 1.81
C GLN A 420 -21.60 6.57 1.69
N GLY A 421 -21.16 7.27 0.64
CA GLY A 421 -21.48 8.69 0.51
C GLY A 421 -21.06 9.45 1.75
N LYS A 422 -22.00 10.05 2.47
CA LYS A 422 -21.76 10.75 3.73
C LYS A 422 -22.13 9.95 4.99
N THR A 423 -22.35 8.65 4.88
CA THR A 423 -22.75 7.79 5.99
C THR A 423 -21.64 6.80 6.32
N PHE A 424 -21.22 6.79 7.58
CA PHE A 424 -20.38 5.76 8.17
C PHE A 424 -21.28 4.67 8.72
N GLU A 425 -20.99 3.41 8.45
CA GLU A 425 -21.74 2.26 8.91
C GLU A 425 -20.84 1.21 9.55
N VAL A 426 -21.40 0.50 10.55
CA VAL A 426 -20.80 -0.69 11.14
C VAL A 426 -21.79 -1.84 11.01
N ARG A 427 -21.34 -2.96 10.47
CA ARG A 427 -22.14 -4.13 10.18
C ARG A 427 -21.59 -5.38 10.86
N ASP A 428 -22.43 -6.35 11.10
CA ASP A 428 -22.03 -7.69 11.49
C ASP A 428 -21.41 -8.42 10.29
N GLN A 429 -20.16 -8.86 10.41
CA GLN A 429 -19.45 -9.57 9.35
C GLN A 429 -20.18 -10.84 8.88
N SER A 430 -20.83 -11.56 9.80
CA SER A 430 -21.40 -12.87 9.52
C SER A 430 -22.63 -12.83 8.62
N ASN A 431 -23.38 -11.73 8.65
CA ASN A 431 -24.68 -11.64 7.98
C ASN A 431 -24.95 -10.31 7.28
N GLY A 432 -24.06 -9.29 7.47
CA GLY A 432 -24.17 -7.96 6.88
C GLY A 432 -25.19 -7.02 7.55
N ASN A 433 -25.83 -7.43 8.66
CA ASN A 433 -26.81 -6.60 9.34
C ASN A 433 -26.19 -5.32 9.88
N LEU A 434 -26.90 -4.22 9.71
CA LEU A 434 -26.49 -2.91 10.21
C LEU A 434 -26.59 -2.86 11.75
N LEU A 435 -25.48 -2.52 12.41
CA LEU A 435 -25.38 -2.39 13.87
C LEU A 435 -25.32 -0.93 14.30
N PHE A 436 -24.66 -0.08 13.52
CA PHE A 436 -24.51 1.35 13.80
C PHE A 436 -24.44 2.14 12.50
N SER A 437 -24.95 3.37 12.51
CA SER A 437 -24.74 4.33 11.42
C SER A 437 -24.64 5.75 11.93
N TYR A 438 -23.81 6.55 11.27
CA TYR A 438 -23.67 7.97 11.52
C TYR A 438 -23.60 8.74 10.21
N THR A 439 -24.48 9.73 10.03
CA THR A 439 -24.49 10.57 8.83
C THR A 439 -23.80 11.91 9.10
N PHE A 440 -22.74 12.17 8.33
CA PHE A 440 -21.99 13.43 8.43
C PHE A 440 -22.80 14.60 7.86
N PRO A 441 -22.59 15.83 8.37
CA PRO A 441 -23.33 17.02 7.94
C PRO A 441 -23.19 17.33 6.46
N SER A 442 -22.00 17.09 5.92
CA SER A 442 -21.66 17.37 4.52
C SER A 442 -20.60 16.39 4.02
N ASN A 443 -20.63 16.14 2.71
CA ASN A 443 -19.61 15.46 1.95
C ASN A 443 -19.41 13.97 2.25
N SER A 444 -18.54 13.32 1.46
CA SER A 444 -18.37 11.87 1.43
C SER A 444 -17.15 11.40 2.21
N ILE A 445 -17.22 10.15 2.66
CA ILE A 445 -16.09 9.39 3.19
C ILE A 445 -15.38 8.77 1.99
N LYS A 446 -14.08 9.03 1.85
CA LYS A 446 -13.25 8.46 0.78
C LYS A 446 -12.06 7.66 1.30
N GLY A 447 -11.51 8.05 2.44
CA GLY A 447 -10.42 7.33 3.09
C GLY A 447 -10.92 6.08 3.81
N ALA A 448 -10.07 5.06 3.90
CA ALA A 448 -10.36 3.87 4.70
C ALA A 448 -10.49 4.23 6.19
N ILE A 449 -11.20 3.38 6.91
CA ILE A 449 -11.55 3.58 8.32
C ILE A 449 -10.60 2.74 9.17
N THR A 450 -10.04 3.32 10.22
CA THR A 450 -9.18 2.61 11.16
C THR A 450 -9.96 2.26 12.42
N ALA A 451 -9.97 0.98 12.82
CA ALA A 451 -10.63 0.49 14.03
C ALA A 451 -9.60 -0.15 14.98
N LEU A 452 -9.40 0.46 16.15
CA LEU A 452 -8.30 0.12 17.03
C LEU A 452 -8.61 0.46 18.49
N ASN A 453 -8.38 -0.49 19.41
CA ASN A 453 -8.49 -0.27 20.87
C ASN A 453 -9.82 0.34 21.31
N GLY A 454 -10.94 -0.14 20.78
CA GLY A 454 -12.26 0.35 21.11
C GLY A 454 -12.64 1.68 20.43
N MET A 455 -11.79 2.22 19.57
CA MET A 455 -12.01 3.48 18.87
C MET A 455 -12.07 3.26 17.36
N VAL A 456 -12.85 4.11 16.67
CA VAL A 456 -13.00 4.10 15.22
C VAL A 456 -12.69 5.49 14.67
N TYR A 457 -11.73 5.58 13.77
CA TYR A 457 -11.22 6.81 13.18
C TYR A 457 -11.70 6.92 11.75
N VAL A 458 -12.50 7.92 11.44
CA VAL A 458 -13.15 8.11 10.14
C VAL A 458 -12.69 9.43 9.51
N PRO A 459 -11.83 9.40 8.49
CA PRO A 459 -11.42 10.60 7.78
C PRO A 459 -12.56 11.06 6.85
N SER A 460 -12.78 12.37 6.76
CA SER A 460 -13.87 12.93 5.97
C SER A 460 -13.41 14.07 5.08
N VAL A 461 -14.02 14.20 3.91
CA VAL A 461 -13.74 15.31 2.98
C VAL A 461 -14.33 16.64 3.46
N ASP A 462 -14.97 16.70 4.63
CA ASP A 462 -15.40 17.93 5.30
C ASP A 462 -14.34 18.51 6.26
N ASP A 463 -13.07 18.19 6.00
CA ASP A 463 -11.88 18.70 6.70
C ASP A 463 -11.75 18.20 8.15
N LYS A 464 -12.29 17.04 8.47
CA LYS A 464 -12.28 16.52 9.85
C LYS A 464 -11.97 15.01 9.90
N LEU A 465 -11.20 14.66 10.90
CA LEU A 465 -11.12 13.31 11.43
C LEU A 465 -12.18 13.18 12.54
N TYR A 466 -13.11 12.25 12.36
CA TYR A 466 -14.12 11.92 13.36
C TYR A 466 -13.68 10.67 14.10
N VAL A 467 -13.80 10.69 15.43
CA VAL A 467 -13.41 9.57 16.27
C VAL A 467 -14.58 9.12 17.13
N PHE A 468 -14.96 7.86 16.95
CA PHE A 468 -16.04 7.21 17.68
C PHE A 468 -15.46 6.22 18.69
N GLY A 469 -16.22 5.92 19.74
CA GLY A 469 -15.89 4.92 20.76
C GLY A 469 -17.12 4.55 21.60
N LEU A 470 -16.96 3.61 22.50
CA LEU A 470 -18.01 3.15 23.41
C LEU A 470 -18.31 4.16 24.52
#